data_79c994a5cee57780ca359e93df07eaa1
#
_entry.id   79c994a5cee57780ca359e93df07eaa1
#
_cell.length_a   1.000
_cell.length_b   1.000
_cell.length_c   1.000
_cell.angle_alpha   90.00
_cell.angle_beta   90.00
_cell.angle_gamma   90.00
#
_symmetry.space_group_name_H-M   'P 1'
#
loop_
_entity.id
_entity.type
_entity.pdbx_description
1 polymer ?
#
loop_
_entity_poly.entity_id
_entity_poly.type
_entity_poly.pdbx_seq_one_letter_code
_entity_poly.pdbx_strand_id
1 'polypeptide(L)'
;GDVIIDGGMPIEAALDKHKHWGSLVDVYDPVMKPSEWCRDQIKTVNTNPEDIKNVIQTHLHLDHSGAIGHFPNATHITQRIEYDYAFNPDWFSQPAYIKEDFDKPNIRWKFLQGKKTDYFDLYGDGVIKIIFTPGHTPGHQSVLVKLPKTGHMLLTGDACYTGDHWCDKCLPGLVASASDAADSVAKLRKIAKETNAKVVWGHDPVTWLDWNKAPMFYYD
;
A
#
# COMPACT_ATOMS: atom_id res chain seq x y z
N GLY A 1 -3.07 0.85 18.92
CA GLY A 1 -2.95 -0.53 18.45
C GLY A 1 -2.10 -0.59 17.19
N ASP A 2 -1.62 -1.79 16.86
CA ASP A 2 -0.71 -1.97 15.74
C ASP A 2 -1.46 -1.87 14.39
N VAL A 3 -0.77 -1.34 13.40
CA VAL A 3 -1.30 -1.05 12.05
C VAL A 3 -0.38 -1.66 11.01
N ILE A 4 -0.96 -2.33 10.02
CA ILE A 4 -0.27 -2.73 8.80
C ILE A 4 -0.60 -1.72 7.70
N ILE A 5 0.37 -1.36 6.89
CA ILE A 5 0.19 -0.56 5.68
C ILE A 5 0.63 -1.44 4.52
N ASP A 6 -0.32 -1.87 3.73
CA ASP A 6 -0.23 -2.92 2.72
C ASP A 6 0.30 -4.26 3.27
N GLY A 7 0.20 -5.29 2.49
CA GLY A 7 0.61 -6.64 2.87
C GLY A 7 1.65 -7.26 1.95
N GLY A 8 2.09 -6.52 0.94
CA GLY A 8 2.87 -7.13 -0.12
C GLY A 8 2.05 -8.17 -0.90
N MET A 9 2.72 -9.15 -1.46
CA MET A 9 2.08 -10.26 -2.17
C MET A 9 1.44 -11.26 -1.18
N PRO A 10 0.33 -11.92 -1.56
CA PRO A 10 -0.32 -12.94 -0.75
C PRO A 10 0.54 -14.21 -0.63
N ILE A 11 0.31 -14.98 0.43
CA ILE A 11 1.03 -16.24 0.68
C ILE A 11 0.81 -17.25 -0.45
N GLU A 12 -0.35 -17.23 -1.08
CA GLU A 12 -0.74 -18.11 -2.18
C GLU A 12 0.19 -17.95 -3.39
N ALA A 13 0.63 -16.72 -3.68
CA ALA A 13 1.60 -16.45 -4.75
C ALA A 13 2.99 -17.05 -4.43
N ALA A 14 3.39 -17.07 -3.16
CA ALA A 14 4.65 -17.68 -2.74
C ALA A 14 4.61 -19.21 -2.71
N LEU A 15 3.43 -19.80 -2.45
CA LEU A 15 3.25 -21.25 -2.38
C LEU A 15 3.13 -21.88 -3.77
N ASP A 16 2.32 -21.29 -4.65
CA ASP A 16 2.13 -21.75 -6.03
C ASP A 16 1.67 -20.58 -6.92
N LYS A 17 2.62 -19.81 -7.42
CA LYS A 17 2.37 -18.64 -8.25
C LYS A 17 1.59 -18.97 -9.54
N HIS A 18 1.86 -20.11 -10.17
CA HIS A 18 1.16 -20.51 -11.40
C HIS A 18 -0.32 -20.84 -11.15
N LYS A 19 -0.63 -21.46 -10.02
CA LYS A 19 -2.00 -21.72 -9.62
C LYS A 19 -2.74 -20.43 -9.25
N HIS A 20 -2.08 -19.52 -8.56
CA HIS A 20 -2.71 -18.31 -8.02
C HIS A 20 -2.84 -17.19 -9.07
N TRP A 21 -1.77 -16.94 -9.83
CA TRP A 21 -1.71 -15.86 -10.82
C TRP A 21 -1.88 -16.33 -12.27
N GLY A 22 -1.81 -17.64 -12.53
CA GLY A 22 -1.95 -18.20 -13.87
C GLY A 22 -0.90 -17.65 -14.84
N SER A 23 -1.35 -17.20 -16.02
CA SER A 23 -0.47 -16.64 -17.05
C SER A 23 0.13 -15.28 -16.70
N LEU A 24 -0.32 -14.61 -15.63
CA LEU A 24 0.32 -13.37 -15.18
C LEU A 24 1.76 -13.57 -14.76
N VAL A 25 2.14 -14.79 -14.35
CA VAL A 25 3.54 -15.14 -14.01
C VAL A 25 4.50 -14.89 -15.17
N ASP A 26 4.03 -14.93 -16.42
CA ASP A 26 4.85 -14.65 -17.60
C ASP A 26 5.21 -13.15 -17.71
N VAL A 27 4.48 -12.27 -16.99
CA VAL A 27 4.69 -10.82 -16.97
C VAL A 27 5.23 -10.36 -15.62
N TYR A 28 4.69 -10.88 -14.54
CA TYR A 28 5.05 -10.53 -13.15
C TYR A 28 5.48 -11.82 -12.43
N ASP A 29 6.77 -12.13 -12.49
CA ASP A 29 7.30 -13.34 -11.82
C ASP A 29 7.62 -13.05 -10.34
N PRO A 30 6.78 -13.44 -9.37
CA PRO A 30 7.03 -13.20 -7.96
C PRO A 30 8.18 -14.06 -7.45
N VAL A 31 9.08 -13.46 -6.68
CA VAL A 31 10.27 -14.12 -6.09
C VAL A 31 10.16 -14.25 -4.58
N MET A 32 8.98 -14.00 -4.01
CA MET A 32 8.71 -14.08 -2.57
C MET A 32 8.77 -15.53 -2.08
N LYS A 33 9.47 -15.75 -0.96
CA LYS A 33 9.42 -17.02 -0.23
C LYS A 33 8.24 -17.02 0.75
N PRO A 34 7.66 -18.20 1.09
CA PRO A 34 6.57 -18.26 2.07
C PRO A 34 6.91 -17.61 3.42
N SER A 35 8.17 -17.70 3.86
CA SER A 35 8.64 -17.07 5.11
C SER A 35 8.71 -15.55 5.05
N GLU A 36 8.62 -14.94 3.88
CA GLU A 36 8.66 -13.49 3.69
C GLU A 36 7.27 -12.84 3.73
N TRP A 37 6.22 -13.66 3.88
CA TRP A 37 4.86 -13.18 3.98
C TRP A 37 4.65 -12.27 5.20
N CYS A 38 3.95 -11.15 5.02
CA CYS A 38 3.81 -10.10 6.03
C CYS A 38 3.30 -10.62 7.38
N ARG A 39 2.34 -11.57 7.38
CA ARG A 39 1.78 -12.14 8.61
C ARG A 39 2.83 -12.93 9.43
N ASP A 40 3.81 -13.52 8.78
CA ASP A 40 4.91 -14.21 9.48
C ASP A 40 6.03 -13.23 9.83
N GLN A 41 6.28 -12.24 8.98
CA GLN A 41 7.32 -11.24 9.24
C GLN A 41 7.01 -10.37 10.47
N ILE A 42 5.77 -10.02 10.76
CA ILE A 42 5.44 -9.23 11.96
C ILE A 42 5.78 -9.96 13.28
N LYS A 43 5.81 -11.30 13.27
CA LYS A 43 6.21 -12.09 14.44
C LYS A 43 7.69 -11.86 14.79
N THR A 44 8.52 -11.53 13.82
CA THR A 44 9.95 -11.25 14.03
C THR A 44 10.19 -9.97 14.84
N VAL A 45 9.19 -9.10 14.92
CA VAL A 45 9.18 -7.88 15.73
C VAL A 45 8.26 -8.00 16.95
N ASN A 46 7.99 -9.22 17.39
CA ASN A 46 7.18 -9.56 18.57
C ASN A 46 5.73 -9.05 18.51
N THR A 47 5.17 -8.94 17.31
CA THR A 47 3.77 -8.56 17.10
C THR A 47 2.96 -9.80 16.68
N ASN A 48 1.83 -10.04 17.36
CA ASN A 48 0.94 -11.14 16.98
C ASN A 48 -0.08 -10.66 15.91
N PRO A 49 -0.44 -11.50 14.94
CA PRO A 49 -1.48 -11.18 13.96
C PRO A 49 -2.83 -10.78 14.58
N GLU A 50 -3.15 -11.30 15.75
CA GLU A 50 -4.37 -11.01 16.52
C GLU A 50 -4.36 -9.59 17.15
N ASP A 51 -3.18 -8.99 17.30
CA ASP A 51 -3.03 -7.66 17.89
C ASP A 51 -3.21 -6.53 16.86
N ILE A 52 -3.12 -6.86 15.57
CA ILE A 52 -3.35 -5.92 14.49
C ILE A 52 -4.82 -5.47 14.50
N LYS A 53 -5.04 -4.16 14.62
CA LYS A 53 -6.39 -3.55 14.68
C LYS A 53 -6.80 -2.89 13.38
N ASN A 54 -5.85 -2.44 12.58
CA ASN A 54 -6.12 -1.81 11.31
C ASN A 54 -5.14 -2.30 10.24
N VAL A 55 -5.64 -2.51 9.04
CA VAL A 55 -4.84 -2.72 7.83
C VAL A 55 -5.23 -1.62 6.84
N ILE A 56 -4.31 -0.73 6.55
CA ILE A 56 -4.49 0.32 5.54
C ILE A 56 -4.04 -0.26 4.21
N GLN A 57 -4.95 -0.32 3.24
CA GLN A 57 -4.63 -0.70 1.87
C GLN A 57 -4.44 0.57 1.05
N THR A 58 -3.25 0.79 0.51
CA THR A 58 -3.03 1.92 -0.40
C THR A 58 -3.91 1.79 -1.63
N HIS A 59 -3.98 0.59 -2.17
CA HIS A 59 -4.87 0.14 -3.24
C HIS A 59 -4.96 -1.39 -3.24
N LEU A 60 -5.63 -1.99 -4.23
CA LEU A 60 -5.95 -3.43 -4.22
C LEU A 60 -5.23 -4.23 -5.32
N HIS A 61 -4.07 -3.77 -5.82
CA HIS A 61 -3.26 -4.57 -6.73
C HIS A 61 -2.63 -5.77 -6.03
N LEU A 62 -2.24 -6.74 -6.85
CA LEU A 62 -1.79 -8.08 -6.48
C LEU A 62 -0.56 -8.11 -5.53
N ASP A 63 0.27 -7.07 -5.56
CA ASP A 63 1.47 -6.92 -4.73
C ASP A 63 1.28 -6.04 -3.49
N HIS A 64 0.04 -5.62 -3.20
CA HIS A 64 -0.35 -4.85 -2.02
C HIS A 64 -1.39 -5.56 -1.16
N SER A 65 -2.19 -6.46 -1.75
CA SER A 65 -3.38 -7.08 -1.13
C SER A 65 -3.08 -8.24 -0.17
N GLY A 66 -1.83 -8.66 0.00
CA GLY A 66 -1.43 -9.86 0.76
C GLY A 66 -1.79 -9.88 2.25
N ALA A 67 -2.18 -8.75 2.85
CA ALA A 67 -2.66 -8.68 4.22
C ALA A 67 -4.17 -8.95 4.36
N ILE A 68 -4.94 -8.87 3.27
CA ILE A 68 -6.41 -8.87 3.33
C ILE A 68 -6.95 -10.21 3.80
N GLY A 69 -7.76 -10.17 4.89
CA GLY A 69 -8.38 -11.34 5.48
C GLY A 69 -7.46 -12.20 6.36
N HIS A 70 -6.19 -11.83 6.53
CA HIS A 70 -5.22 -12.61 7.31
C HIS A 70 -4.98 -12.08 8.73
N PHE A 71 -5.62 -10.99 9.10
CA PHE A 71 -5.58 -10.39 10.44
C PHE A 71 -6.99 -10.37 11.03
N PRO A 72 -7.36 -11.37 11.88
CA PRO A 72 -8.75 -11.65 12.24
C PRO A 72 -9.45 -10.53 13.01
N ASN A 73 -8.67 -9.70 13.71
CA ASN A 73 -9.17 -8.60 14.52
C ASN A 73 -9.06 -7.23 13.82
N ALA A 74 -8.52 -7.20 12.60
CA ALA A 74 -8.30 -5.95 11.89
C ALA A 74 -9.55 -5.42 11.16
N THR A 75 -9.63 -4.10 11.07
CA THR A 75 -10.47 -3.39 10.11
C THR A 75 -9.61 -3.00 8.92
N HIS A 76 -10.01 -3.39 7.72
CA HIS A 76 -9.33 -3.03 6.47
C HIS A 76 -9.85 -1.68 5.98
N ILE A 77 -8.94 -0.74 5.72
CA ILE A 77 -9.26 0.65 5.38
C ILE A 77 -8.78 0.94 3.97
N THR A 78 -9.70 1.25 3.08
CA THR A 78 -9.41 1.66 1.71
C THR A 78 -10.43 2.69 1.23
N GLN A 79 -10.21 3.27 0.05
CA GLN A 79 -11.19 4.15 -0.55
C GLN A 79 -12.36 3.33 -1.13
N ARG A 80 -13.58 3.84 -1.01
CA ARG A 80 -14.76 3.18 -1.59
C ARG A 80 -14.62 3.01 -3.11
N ILE A 81 -14.14 4.04 -3.79
CA ILE A 81 -13.91 4.01 -5.23
C ILE A 81 -12.85 2.97 -5.63
N GLU A 82 -11.82 2.71 -4.80
CA GLU A 82 -10.85 1.64 -5.05
C GLU A 82 -11.52 0.27 -5.02
N TYR A 83 -12.27 0.02 -3.95
CA TYR A 83 -12.97 -1.24 -3.78
C TYR A 83 -13.94 -1.51 -4.93
N ASP A 84 -14.75 -0.52 -5.30
CA ASP A 84 -15.71 -0.66 -6.39
C ASP A 84 -15.02 -0.87 -7.75
N TYR A 85 -13.91 -0.16 -7.99
CA TYR A 85 -13.12 -0.30 -9.21
C TYR A 85 -12.45 -1.68 -9.31
N ALA A 86 -11.92 -2.22 -8.20
CA ALA A 86 -11.24 -3.51 -8.19
C ALA A 86 -12.14 -4.69 -8.64
N PHE A 87 -13.46 -4.57 -8.49
CA PHE A 87 -14.40 -5.59 -8.99
C PHE A 87 -14.68 -5.49 -10.50
N ASN A 88 -14.53 -4.31 -11.09
CA ASN A 88 -14.78 -4.06 -12.51
C ASN A 88 -13.77 -3.06 -13.07
N PRO A 89 -12.47 -3.39 -13.06
CA PRO A 89 -11.44 -2.49 -13.52
C PRO A 89 -11.47 -2.35 -15.04
N ASP A 90 -10.91 -1.26 -15.55
CA ASP A 90 -10.65 -1.10 -16.96
C ASP A 90 -9.79 -2.26 -17.49
N TRP A 91 -9.99 -2.63 -18.74
CA TRP A 91 -9.36 -3.80 -19.35
C TRP A 91 -7.82 -3.83 -19.22
N PHE A 92 -7.16 -2.67 -19.25
CA PHE A 92 -5.71 -2.55 -19.13
C PHE A 92 -5.20 -2.67 -17.69
N SER A 93 -6.06 -2.40 -16.70
CA SER A 93 -5.76 -2.55 -15.27
C SER A 93 -6.18 -3.91 -14.71
N GLN A 94 -7.09 -4.62 -15.40
CA GLN A 94 -7.66 -5.88 -14.93
C GLN A 94 -6.62 -6.91 -14.48
N PRO A 95 -5.48 -7.11 -15.16
CA PRO A 95 -4.49 -8.09 -14.73
C PRO A 95 -3.85 -7.81 -13.38
N ALA A 96 -3.88 -6.58 -12.89
CA ALA A 96 -3.31 -6.21 -11.61
C ALA A 96 -4.21 -6.53 -10.41
N TYR A 97 -5.48 -6.92 -10.64
CA TYR A 97 -6.45 -7.22 -9.60
C TYR A 97 -6.77 -8.72 -9.55
N ILE A 98 -6.37 -9.37 -8.47
CA ILE A 98 -6.69 -10.78 -8.20
C ILE A 98 -7.85 -10.82 -7.20
N LYS A 99 -9.05 -11.15 -7.66
CA LYS A 99 -10.27 -11.13 -6.81
C LYS A 99 -10.16 -11.99 -5.57
N GLU A 100 -9.52 -13.13 -5.68
CA GLU A 100 -9.30 -14.08 -4.58
C GLU A 100 -8.53 -13.44 -3.41
N ASP A 101 -7.78 -12.37 -3.66
CA ASP A 101 -7.00 -11.69 -2.62
C ASP A 101 -7.86 -10.77 -1.75
N PHE A 102 -8.91 -10.16 -2.29
CA PHE A 102 -9.73 -9.18 -1.58
C PHE A 102 -11.23 -9.50 -1.50
N ASP A 103 -11.75 -10.40 -2.32
CA ASP A 103 -13.14 -10.87 -2.26
C ASP A 103 -13.27 -12.08 -1.31
N LYS A 104 -12.92 -11.85 -0.05
CA LYS A 104 -12.97 -12.87 1.01
C LYS A 104 -14.14 -12.62 1.95
N PRO A 105 -14.77 -13.67 2.50
CA PRO A 105 -15.86 -13.54 3.47
C PRO A 105 -15.36 -12.94 4.80
N ASN A 106 -16.25 -12.28 5.51
CA ASN A 106 -16.04 -11.79 6.89
C ASN A 106 -14.96 -10.69 7.06
N ILE A 107 -14.54 -10.03 6.00
CA ILE A 107 -13.64 -8.88 6.10
C ILE A 107 -14.41 -7.68 6.63
N ARG A 108 -13.89 -7.07 7.69
CA ARG A 108 -14.40 -5.79 8.20
C ARG A 108 -13.77 -4.66 7.40
N TRP A 109 -14.55 -4.06 6.50
CA TRP A 109 -14.11 -2.92 5.71
C TRP A 109 -14.53 -1.60 6.36
N LYS A 110 -13.64 -0.61 6.29
CA LYS A 110 -13.92 0.81 6.49
C LYS A 110 -13.59 1.55 5.21
N PHE A 111 -14.60 2.12 4.57
CA PHE A 111 -14.43 2.85 3.32
C PHE A 111 -14.31 4.34 3.55
N LEU A 112 -13.25 4.95 3.01
CA LEU A 112 -13.11 6.38 2.89
C LEU A 112 -13.76 6.88 1.60
N GLN A 113 -14.05 8.18 1.52
CA GLN A 113 -14.93 8.74 0.48
C GLN A 113 -14.17 9.62 -0.53
N GLY A 114 -12.96 9.24 -0.91
CA GLY A 114 -12.17 9.95 -1.91
C GLY A 114 -12.00 11.43 -1.58
N LYS A 115 -12.41 12.32 -2.50
CA LYS A 115 -12.26 13.78 -2.33
C LYS A 115 -12.95 14.35 -1.09
N LYS A 116 -13.98 13.69 -0.56
CA LYS A 116 -14.66 14.14 0.68
C LYS A 116 -13.83 13.87 1.93
N THR A 117 -12.96 12.88 1.89
CA THR A 117 -12.03 12.51 2.97
C THR A 117 -10.60 12.54 2.43
N ASP A 118 -10.22 13.67 1.83
CA ASP A 118 -8.90 13.86 1.22
C ASP A 118 -7.76 13.59 2.22
N TYR A 119 -8.03 13.91 3.49
CA TYR A 119 -7.17 13.58 4.63
C TYR A 119 -7.99 12.89 5.71
N PHE A 120 -7.58 11.69 6.11
CA PHE A 120 -8.19 10.97 7.20
C PHE A 120 -7.16 10.67 8.29
N ASP A 121 -7.34 11.25 9.47
CA ASP A 121 -6.53 10.96 10.65
C ASP A 121 -7.09 9.71 11.32
N LEU A 122 -6.30 8.63 11.36
CA LEU A 122 -6.74 7.31 11.80
C LEU A 122 -7.25 7.32 13.25
N TYR A 123 -6.53 8.01 14.12
CA TYR A 123 -6.81 8.07 15.56
C TYR A 123 -7.22 9.46 16.06
N GLY A 124 -7.18 10.48 15.21
CA GLY A 124 -7.45 11.87 15.56
C GLY A 124 -6.34 12.55 16.35
N ASP A 125 -5.15 11.97 16.38
CA ASP A 125 -3.97 12.44 17.13
C ASP A 125 -2.84 12.95 16.22
N GLY A 126 -3.04 12.88 14.91
CA GLY A 126 -2.08 13.33 13.90
C GLY A 126 -0.94 12.34 13.63
N VAL A 127 -0.92 11.16 14.26
CA VAL A 127 0.17 10.18 14.14
C VAL A 127 0.12 9.45 12.81
N ILE A 128 -1.06 8.98 12.38
CA ILE A 128 -1.24 8.30 11.10
C ILE A 128 -2.31 9.01 10.30
N LYS A 129 -1.91 9.58 9.17
CA LYS A 129 -2.82 10.28 8.25
C LYS A 129 -2.84 9.57 6.91
N ILE A 130 -4.03 9.19 6.47
CA ILE A 130 -4.28 8.62 5.15
C ILE A 130 -4.63 9.77 4.21
N ILE A 131 -3.97 9.83 3.06
CA ILE A 131 -4.07 10.91 2.08
C ILE A 131 -4.60 10.31 0.80
N PHE A 132 -5.70 10.84 0.27
CA PHE A 132 -6.22 10.42 -1.02
C PHE A 132 -5.31 10.89 -2.16
N THR A 133 -4.78 9.94 -2.94
CA THR A 133 -3.80 10.18 -4.01
C THR A 133 -4.14 9.37 -5.26
N PRO A 134 -5.29 9.69 -5.91
CA PRO A 134 -5.72 8.98 -7.11
C PRO A 134 -4.75 9.18 -8.27
N GLY A 135 -4.80 8.27 -9.24
CA GLY A 135 -4.03 8.36 -10.48
C GLY A 135 -3.47 7.01 -10.89
N HIS A 136 -2.64 6.38 -10.09
CA HIS A 136 -2.22 4.99 -10.31
C HIS A 136 -3.45 4.08 -10.39
N THR A 137 -4.28 4.12 -9.37
CA THR A 137 -5.67 3.65 -9.40
C THR A 137 -6.62 4.79 -9.05
N PRO A 138 -7.93 4.69 -9.37
CA PRO A 138 -8.89 5.75 -9.05
C PRO A 138 -9.04 6.00 -7.54
N GLY A 139 -8.76 5.00 -6.71
CA GLY A 139 -8.92 5.05 -5.27
C GLY A 139 -7.63 4.95 -4.48
N HIS A 140 -6.48 5.11 -5.12
CA HIS A 140 -5.19 5.05 -4.44
C HIS A 140 -5.10 6.04 -3.26
N GLN A 141 -4.44 5.63 -2.19
CA GLN A 141 -4.15 6.47 -1.02
C GLN A 141 -2.72 6.26 -0.51
N SER A 142 -2.10 7.33 -0.05
CA SER A 142 -0.77 7.34 0.57
C SER A 142 -0.90 7.51 2.08
N VAL A 143 0.18 7.26 2.83
CA VAL A 143 0.14 7.35 4.30
C VAL A 143 1.28 8.22 4.82
N LEU A 144 0.95 9.20 5.66
CA LEU A 144 1.91 9.98 6.43
C LEU A 144 1.91 9.49 7.88
N VAL A 145 3.07 9.07 8.36
CA VAL A 145 3.26 8.58 9.74
C VAL A 145 4.20 9.53 10.48
N LYS A 146 3.83 9.94 11.69
CA LYS A 146 4.68 10.72 12.59
C LYS A 146 5.28 9.80 13.65
N LEU A 147 6.58 9.62 13.62
CA LEU A 147 7.33 8.83 14.58
C LEU A 147 8.01 9.72 15.63
N PRO A 148 8.17 9.26 16.88
CA PRO A 148 8.66 10.11 17.98
C PRO A 148 10.05 10.70 17.77
N LYS A 149 11.00 9.93 17.25
CA LYS A 149 12.38 10.37 17.03
C LYS A 149 12.70 10.62 15.54
N THR A 150 12.22 9.76 14.67
CA THR A 150 12.46 9.87 13.22
C THR A 150 11.75 11.07 12.59
N GLY A 151 10.65 11.54 13.19
CA GLY A 151 9.79 12.56 12.64
C GLY A 151 8.79 11.98 11.63
N HIS A 152 8.47 12.73 10.58
CA HIS A 152 7.48 12.27 9.59
C HIS A 152 8.11 11.35 8.55
N MET A 153 7.39 10.28 8.23
CA MET A 153 7.64 9.41 7.09
C MET A 153 6.42 9.42 6.17
N LEU A 154 6.63 9.64 4.89
CA LEU A 154 5.60 9.65 3.87
C LEU A 154 5.75 8.41 2.99
N LEU A 155 4.85 7.45 3.17
CA LEU A 155 4.77 6.26 2.35
C LEU A 155 3.87 6.58 1.16
N THR A 156 4.46 6.68 -0.03
CA THR A 156 3.73 7.12 -1.21
C THR A 156 2.84 6.02 -1.79
N GLY A 157 3.13 4.74 -1.47
CA GLY A 157 2.58 3.64 -2.25
C GLY A 157 2.89 3.86 -3.74
N ASP A 158 1.97 3.48 -4.58
CA ASP A 158 2.14 3.54 -6.03
C ASP A 158 1.74 4.89 -6.66
N ALA A 159 1.36 5.86 -5.84
CA ALA A 159 1.30 7.24 -6.32
C ALA A 159 2.66 7.72 -6.83
N CYS A 160 3.76 7.15 -6.31
CA CYS A 160 5.12 7.44 -6.77
C CYS A 160 6.04 6.23 -6.64
N TYR A 161 6.49 5.66 -7.76
CA TYR A 161 7.33 4.47 -7.78
C TYR A 161 8.79 4.75 -7.39
N THR A 162 9.37 5.82 -7.91
CA THR A 162 10.81 6.07 -7.84
C THR A 162 11.13 7.56 -7.67
N GLY A 163 12.39 7.86 -7.35
CA GLY A 163 12.89 9.23 -7.32
C GLY A 163 12.76 9.98 -8.66
N ASP A 164 12.87 9.29 -9.79
CA ASP A 164 12.67 9.89 -11.12
C ASP A 164 11.21 10.29 -11.34
N HIS A 165 10.27 9.43 -10.93
CA HIS A 165 8.85 9.77 -10.92
C HIS A 165 8.57 10.96 -9.97
N TRP A 166 9.17 10.96 -8.79
CA TRP A 166 9.07 12.08 -7.84
C TRP A 166 9.53 13.40 -8.41
N CYS A 167 10.48 13.40 -9.33
CA CYS A 167 11.05 14.58 -10.00
C CYS A 167 10.41 14.92 -11.35
N ASP A 168 9.23 14.38 -11.67
CA ASP A 168 8.49 14.59 -12.93
C ASP A 168 9.24 14.16 -14.21
N LYS A 169 10.18 13.22 -14.10
CA LYS A 169 10.90 12.69 -15.27
C LYS A 169 10.16 11.56 -15.98
N CYS A 170 9.25 10.90 -15.30
CA CYS A 170 8.43 9.81 -15.85
C CYS A 170 7.08 9.72 -15.12
N LEU A 171 6.18 8.93 -15.66
CA LEU A 171 4.96 8.47 -15.01
C LEU A 171 5.07 6.97 -14.73
N PRO A 172 4.26 6.40 -13.80
CA PRO A 172 4.21 4.96 -13.61
C PRO A 172 3.79 4.26 -14.91
N GLY A 173 4.30 3.04 -15.11
CA GLY A 173 3.94 2.23 -16.28
C GLY A 173 2.47 1.81 -16.32
N LEU A 174 1.84 1.67 -15.16
CA LEU A 174 0.41 1.42 -15.00
C LEU A 174 -0.22 2.62 -14.30
N VAL A 175 -1.16 3.29 -14.98
CA VAL A 175 -1.83 4.49 -14.47
C VAL A 175 -3.25 4.59 -15.04
N ALA A 176 -4.24 4.77 -14.15
CA ALA A 176 -5.63 4.96 -14.55
C ALA A 176 -5.89 6.39 -15.05
N SER A 177 -5.20 7.38 -14.47
CA SER A 177 -5.31 8.80 -14.85
C SER A 177 -3.96 9.50 -14.68
N ALA A 178 -3.34 9.87 -15.80
CA ALA A 178 -2.04 10.55 -15.78
C ALA A 178 -2.11 11.94 -15.12
N SER A 179 -3.19 12.68 -15.33
CA SER A 179 -3.38 14.00 -14.71
C SER A 179 -3.54 13.90 -13.20
N ASP A 180 -4.39 12.96 -12.72
CA ASP A 180 -4.57 12.75 -11.29
C ASP A 180 -3.29 12.24 -10.63
N ALA A 181 -2.50 11.41 -11.32
CA ALA A 181 -1.20 10.95 -10.83
C ALA A 181 -0.22 12.11 -10.65
N ALA A 182 -0.12 13.01 -11.63
CA ALA A 182 0.73 14.20 -11.53
C ALA A 182 0.29 15.12 -10.38
N ASP A 183 -1.01 15.38 -10.24
CA ASP A 183 -1.57 16.19 -9.16
C ASP A 183 -1.32 15.54 -7.78
N SER A 184 -1.45 14.22 -7.69
CA SER A 184 -1.17 13.46 -6.46
C SER A 184 0.29 13.56 -6.05
N VAL A 185 1.24 13.41 -6.97
CA VAL A 185 2.67 13.58 -6.68
C VAL A 185 2.98 15.02 -6.27
N ALA A 186 2.40 16.02 -6.94
CA ALA A 186 2.56 17.43 -6.56
C ALA A 186 2.04 17.70 -5.14
N LYS A 187 0.87 17.13 -4.77
CA LYS A 187 0.32 17.18 -3.42
C LYS A 187 1.27 16.54 -2.40
N LEU A 188 1.78 15.34 -2.68
CA LEU A 188 2.69 14.63 -1.79
C LEU A 188 4.01 15.38 -1.59
N ARG A 189 4.57 15.99 -2.64
CA ARG A 189 5.76 16.85 -2.53
C ARG A 189 5.54 18.04 -1.61
N LYS A 190 4.38 18.68 -1.71
CA LYS A 190 4.00 19.79 -0.81
C LYS A 190 3.96 19.32 0.64
N ILE A 191 3.28 18.20 0.92
CA ILE A 191 3.18 17.60 2.27
C ILE A 191 4.57 17.24 2.80
N ALA A 192 5.41 16.59 1.99
CA ALA A 192 6.76 16.21 2.38
C ALA A 192 7.60 17.44 2.78
N LYS A 193 7.50 18.53 2.01
CA LYS A 193 8.18 19.78 2.30
C LYS A 193 7.67 20.44 3.59
N GLU A 194 6.35 20.51 3.78
CA GLU A 194 5.74 21.15 4.95
C GLU A 194 6.00 20.39 6.25
N THR A 195 6.11 19.06 6.18
CA THR A 195 6.35 18.20 7.34
C THR A 195 7.81 17.78 7.52
N ASN A 196 8.69 18.14 6.59
CA ASN A 196 10.06 17.64 6.51
C ASN A 196 10.10 16.09 6.54
N ALA A 197 9.17 15.44 5.84
CA ALA A 197 9.03 14.00 5.87
C ALA A 197 10.15 13.30 5.07
N LYS A 198 10.62 12.15 5.59
CA LYS A 198 11.35 11.17 4.78
C LYS A 198 10.36 10.49 3.84
N VAL A 199 10.64 10.50 2.54
CA VAL A 199 9.75 9.93 1.53
C VAL A 199 10.17 8.51 1.19
N VAL A 200 9.24 7.57 1.32
CA VAL A 200 9.39 6.16 0.96
C VAL A 200 8.59 5.92 -0.31
N TRP A 201 9.29 5.70 -1.42
CA TRP A 201 8.66 5.39 -2.71
C TRP A 201 8.27 3.92 -2.81
N GLY A 202 7.23 3.62 -3.61
CA GLY A 202 6.64 2.29 -3.67
C GLY A 202 7.58 1.22 -4.25
N HIS A 203 8.28 1.53 -5.36
CA HIS A 203 9.04 0.56 -6.14
C HIS A 203 10.44 1.04 -6.50
N ASP A 204 11.15 1.72 -5.62
CA ASP A 204 12.49 2.22 -5.88
C ASP A 204 13.57 1.22 -5.42
N PRO A 205 14.19 0.45 -6.33
CA PRO A 205 15.18 -0.55 -5.95
C PRO A 205 16.48 0.07 -5.40
N VAL A 206 16.75 1.32 -5.74
CA VAL A 206 17.99 2.01 -5.32
C VAL A 206 17.86 2.42 -3.85
N THR A 207 16.82 3.17 -3.51
CA THR A 207 16.63 3.65 -2.14
C THR A 207 16.19 2.54 -1.19
N TRP A 208 15.59 1.46 -1.70
CA TRP A 208 15.25 0.29 -0.89
C TRP A 208 16.45 -0.27 -0.11
N LEU A 209 17.66 -0.22 -0.69
CA LEU A 209 18.87 -0.72 -0.04
C LEU A 209 19.26 0.12 1.18
N ASP A 210 18.95 1.41 1.18
CA ASP A 210 19.32 2.36 2.23
C ASP A 210 18.35 2.39 3.42
N TRP A 211 17.13 1.81 3.25
CA TRP A 211 16.15 1.78 4.32
C TRP A 211 16.47 0.76 5.39
N ASN A 212 16.28 1.15 6.64
CA ASN A 212 16.30 0.22 7.77
C ASN A 212 15.14 -0.77 7.65
N LYS A 213 15.44 -2.05 7.89
CA LYS A 213 14.47 -3.15 7.76
C LYS A 213 14.43 -3.96 9.05
N ALA A 214 13.22 -4.16 9.57
CA ALA A 214 13.00 -5.07 10.68
C ALA A 214 13.42 -6.52 10.31
N PRO A 215 13.85 -7.36 11.29
CA PRO A 215 13.87 -7.08 12.72
C PRO A 215 15.14 -6.41 13.22
N MET A 216 16.16 -6.23 12.39
CA MET A 216 17.48 -5.75 12.84
C MET A 216 17.46 -4.24 13.13
N PHE A 217 16.73 -3.49 12.30
CA PHE A 217 16.62 -2.03 12.38
C PHE A 217 15.17 -1.60 12.14
N TYR A 218 14.78 -0.47 12.70
CA TYR A 218 13.47 0.17 12.49
C TYR A 218 13.56 1.67 12.73
N TYR A 219 12.48 2.36 12.43
CA TYR A 219 12.31 3.79 12.66
C TYR A 219 11.37 4.01 13.86
N ASP A 220 11.70 4.96 14.75
CA ASP A 220 10.91 5.32 15.93
C ASP A 220 10.87 6.85 16.18
#